data_d6a2749c1ff20a5042e59e8413df7ae7
#
_entry.id   d6a2749c1ff20a5042e59e8413df7ae7
#
_cell.length_a   1.000
_cell.length_b   1.000
_cell.length_c   1.000
_cell.angle_alpha   90.00
_cell.angle_beta   90.00
_cell.angle_gamma   90.00
#
_symmetry.space_group_name_H-M   'P 1'
#
loop_
_entity.id
_entity.type
_entity.pdbx_description
1 polymer ?
#
loop_
_entity_poly.entity_id
_entity_poly.type
_entity_poly.pdbx_seq_one_letter_code
_entity_poly.pdbx_strand_id
1 'polypeptide(L)'
;LEGKNEGGYVSVKPGLVKDLITYDAASLYPSCTITNNISIETMVGEFVELGDGNIHLTLTSGKQYTLTEQKFNEFVKNTELIRTPANVLFSQKKQGIYPEFMESVFDSRKKDRKEIVRLEEELKKDLPKEEKEKIELKIKQLQIAQYTKKLCINSCYGALTSKTSPLGHDSIGNSITLTGQCTIKQVNRIVKDFIMMKTPGMTEEVAEEHIIFNDTDSVGVSLHGVAGIIICKDSKVTPEGYKLIDELNDYIDRELNKFVTETFNTKRTILHFKREKICDYGLYRKKKNYVLHCVDNEGEVDLEGNLKISWKYTGVELAKSIMSKPIKEIGKKVIEPMILHQNKYETDKRLREAYEEFKKLPLTTICKIARVKTFNKYSDGSSGFQTMKGMQAHIRAAYYYNLIIEKEKIHGVQPIREGDTIQVIALKPNNKYRIDSIAIRDGYMPPEFLELFEIDYRRIFEKPFYACIASLYKVANWTPPNVTDEYEFELFDLFGEE
;
A
#
# COMPACT_ATOMS: atom_id res chain seq x y z
N LEU A 1 -12.69 -12.45 -25.93
CA LEU A 1 -11.84 -12.15 -24.76
C LEU A 1 -12.02 -13.26 -23.72
N GLU A 2 -11.26 -14.36 -23.87
CA GLU A 2 -11.29 -15.46 -22.91
C GLU A 2 -10.57 -15.08 -21.60
N GLY A 3 -11.34 -15.00 -20.52
CA GLY A 3 -10.96 -15.59 -19.24
C GLY A 3 -9.93 -14.91 -18.35
N LYS A 4 -9.70 -13.56 -18.41
CA LYS A 4 -9.00 -12.87 -17.31
C LYS A 4 -9.84 -11.68 -16.83
N ASN A 5 -10.33 -11.77 -15.60
CA ASN A 5 -10.84 -10.60 -14.90
C ASN A 5 -9.71 -9.56 -14.80
N GLU A 6 -9.87 -8.40 -15.43
CA GLU A 6 -8.93 -7.30 -15.29
C GLU A 6 -8.99 -6.78 -13.87
N GLY A 7 -7.83 -6.64 -13.23
CA GLY A 7 -7.69 -6.08 -11.88
C GLY A 7 -7.94 -4.56 -11.84
N GLY A 8 -7.74 -3.96 -10.66
CA GLY A 8 -7.80 -2.50 -10.51
C GLY A 8 -6.68 -1.77 -11.25
N TYR A 9 -6.94 -0.52 -11.64
CA TYR A 9 -5.93 0.34 -12.27
C TYR A 9 -4.89 0.78 -11.24
N VAL A 10 -3.61 0.55 -11.52
CA VAL A 10 -2.50 0.92 -10.63
C VAL A 10 -1.39 1.56 -11.44
N SER A 11 -1.03 2.79 -11.10
CA SER A 11 0.09 3.54 -11.66
C SER A 11 0.87 4.24 -10.55
N VAL A 12 2.12 4.62 -10.83
CA VAL A 12 2.93 5.43 -9.91
C VAL A 12 4.06 6.12 -10.68
N LYS A 13 4.36 7.35 -10.29
CA LYS A 13 5.56 8.10 -10.70
C LYS A 13 6.57 8.02 -9.55
N PRO A 14 7.69 7.32 -9.71
CA PRO A 14 8.73 7.28 -8.68
C PRO A 14 9.38 8.66 -8.50
N GLY A 15 9.69 9.02 -7.27
CA GLY A 15 10.33 10.28 -6.96
C GLY A 15 10.01 10.80 -5.57
N LEU A 16 10.64 11.92 -5.22
CA LEU A 16 10.28 12.76 -4.09
C LEU A 16 9.08 13.62 -4.49
N VAL A 17 8.10 13.73 -3.61
CA VAL A 17 6.84 14.44 -3.83
C VAL A 17 6.61 15.43 -2.71
N LYS A 18 6.08 16.62 -3.07
CA LYS A 18 5.64 17.67 -2.13
C LYS A 18 4.14 17.89 -2.28
N ASP A 19 3.51 18.36 -1.20
CA ASP A 19 2.11 18.79 -1.17
C ASP A 19 1.17 17.74 -1.80
N LEU A 20 1.30 16.48 -1.35
CA LEU A 20 0.52 15.35 -1.85
C LEU A 20 -0.81 15.24 -1.13
N ILE A 21 -1.90 15.24 -1.90
CA ILE A 21 -3.24 14.97 -1.41
C ILE A 21 -3.68 13.60 -1.92
N THR A 22 -4.23 12.76 -1.04
CA THR A 22 -4.80 11.47 -1.44
C THR A 22 -6.32 11.52 -1.38
N TYR A 23 -6.94 11.09 -2.47
CA TYR A 23 -8.39 10.90 -2.58
C TYR A 23 -8.69 9.42 -2.66
N ASP A 24 -9.65 8.94 -1.88
CA ASP A 24 -10.08 7.55 -1.83
C ASP A 24 -11.56 7.43 -2.18
N ALA A 25 -11.88 6.45 -3.04
CA ALA A 25 -13.26 6.17 -3.38
C ALA A 25 -13.94 5.43 -2.23
N ALA A 26 -15.11 5.89 -1.83
CA ALA A 26 -15.91 5.25 -0.79
C ALA A 26 -16.34 3.83 -1.24
N SER A 27 -15.48 2.82 -0.99
CA SER A 27 -15.69 1.41 -1.36
C SER A 27 -15.99 1.25 -2.86
N LEU A 28 -15.01 1.48 -3.72
CA LEU A 28 -15.14 1.61 -5.18
C LEU A 28 -16.02 0.52 -5.83
N TYR A 29 -15.68 -0.76 -5.66
CA TYR A 29 -16.40 -1.86 -6.33
C TYR A 29 -17.86 -1.99 -5.90
N PRO A 30 -18.20 -1.96 -4.61
CA PRO A 30 -19.58 -1.86 -4.19
C PRO A 30 -20.31 -0.64 -4.75
N SER A 31 -19.66 0.53 -4.78
CA SER A 31 -20.25 1.74 -5.34
C SER A 31 -20.50 1.64 -6.84
N CYS A 32 -19.58 1.00 -7.60
CA CYS A 32 -19.80 0.66 -9.01
C CYS A 32 -20.99 -0.28 -9.20
N THR A 33 -21.11 -1.31 -8.33
CA THR A 33 -22.20 -2.29 -8.38
C THR A 33 -23.56 -1.65 -8.16
N ILE A 34 -23.66 -0.76 -7.14
CA ILE A 34 -24.91 -0.08 -6.81
C ILE A 34 -25.26 0.96 -7.88
N THR A 35 -24.29 1.78 -8.31
CA THR A 35 -24.51 2.84 -9.31
C THR A 35 -25.00 2.27 -10.63
N ASN A 36 -24.40 1.17 -11.10
CA ASN A 36 -24.72 0.55 -12.38
C ASN A 36 -25.73 -0.59 -12.26
N ASN A 37 -26.35 -0.77 -11.10
CA ASN A 37 -27.34 -1.79 -10.84
C ASN A 37 -26.88 -3.21 -11.30
N ILE A 38 -25.61 -3.55 -11.03
CA ILE A 38 -24.97 -4.77 -11.52
C ILE A 38 -25.44 -5.97 -10.70
N SER A 39 -26.24 -6.83 -11.33
CA SER A 39 -26.75 -8.08 -10.77
C SER A 39 -27.11 -9.04 -11.91
N ILE A 40 -27.16 -10.34 -11.64
CA ILE A 40 -27.43 -11.35 -12.69
C ILE A 40 -28.80 -11.10 -13.32
N GLU A 41 -29.82 -10.89 -12.51
CA GLU A 41 -31.22 -10.70 -12.94
C GLU A 41 -31.49 -9.35 -13.58
N THR A 42 -30.60 -8.37 -13.43
CA THR A 42 -30.71 -7.06 -14.10
C THR A 42 -29.91 -7.00 -15.41
N MET A 43 -29.07 -7.99 -15.69
CA MET A 43 -28.31 -8.10 -16.93
C MET A 43 -29.26 -8.34 -18.12
N VAL A 44 -29.16 -7.48 -19.13
CA VAL A 44 -30.04 -7.52 -20.34
C VAL A 44 -29.33 -8.15 -21.54
N GLY A 45 -28.02 -7.90 -21.66
CA GLY A 45 -27.21 -8.41 -22.76
C GLY A 45 -25.81 -7.82 -22.81
N GLU A 46 -25.09 -8.27 -23.81
CA GLU A 46 -23.73 -7.82 -24.13
C GLU A 46 -23.67 -7.26 -25.53
N PHE A 47 -22.76 -6.33 -25.78
CA PHE A 47 -22.61 -5.74 -27.10
C PHE A 47 -21.14 -5.63 -27.51
N VAL A 48 -20.92 -5.59 -28.83
CA VAL A 48 -19.59 -5.42 -29.43
C VAL A 48 -19.66 -4.33 -30.48
N GLU A 49 -18.78 -3.37 -30.45
CA GLU A 49 -18.60 -2.36 -31.49
C GLU A 49 -17.84 -2.97 -32.67
N LEU A 50 -18.41 -2.92 -33.88
CA LEU A 50 -17.86 -3.59 -35.06
C LEU A 50 -16.84 -2.73 -35.83
N GLY A 51 -16.63 -1.46 -35.43
CA GLY A 51 -15.65 -0.54 -36.04
C GLY A 51 -16.14 0.12 -37.36
N ASP A 52 -17.31 -0.28 -37.87
CA ASP A 52 -17.96 0.27 -39.05
C ASP A 52 -19.16 1.18 -38.73
N GLY A 53 -19.30 1.60 -37.49
CA GLY A 53 -20.44 2.36 -36.99
C GLY A 53 -21.64 1.49 -36.62
N ASN A 54 -21.49 0.18 -36.64
CA ASN A 54 -22.48 -0.77 -36.17
C ASN A 54 -22.11 -1.43 -34.84
N ILE A 55 -23.13 -1.80 -34.09
CA ILE A 55 -23.01 -2.49 -32.79
C ILE A 55 -23.78 -3.82 -32.88
N HIS A 56 -23.10 -4.90 -32.53
CA HIS A 56 -23.68 -6.21 -32.38
C HIS A 56 -24.12 -6.40 -30.94
N LEU A 57 -25.43 -6.58 -30.76
CA LEU A 57 -26.07 -6.75 -29.43
C LEU A 57 -26.56 -8.21 -29.31
N THR A 58 -26.12 -8.90 -28.25
CA THR A 58 -26.61 -10.22 -27.86
C THR A 58 -27.39 -10.12 -26.55
N LEU A 59 -28.68 -10.36 -26.57
CA LEU A 59 -29.53 -10.36 -25.37
C LEU A 59 -29.34 -11.66 -24.56
N THR A 60 -29.61 -11.60 -23.26
CA THR A 60 -29.59 -12.77 -22.36
C THR A 60 -30.59 -13.85 -22.81
N SER A 61 -31.64 -13.51 -23.60
CA SER A 61 -32.55 -14.44 -24.24
C SER A 61 -31.95 -15.22 -25.44
N GLY A 62 -30.70 -14.94 -25.82
CA GLY A 62 -30.02 -15.50 -27.00
C GLY A 62 -30.33 -14.79 -28.32
N LYS A 63 -31.24 -13.81 -28.35
CA LYS A 63 -31.54 -13.03 -29.56
C LYS A 63 -30.37 -12.07 -29.86
N GLN A 64 -30.04 -11.95 -31.14
CA GLN A 64 -28.95 -11.12 -31.64
C GLN A 64 -29.47 -10.04 -32.58
N TYR A 65 -28.88 -8.88 -32.55
CA TYR A 65 -29.23 -7.73 -33.38
C TYR A 65 -27.96 -7.00 -33.81
N THR A 66 -27.93 -6.51 -35.04
CA THR A 66 -26.93 -5.57 -35.50
C THR A 66 -27.62 -4.24 -35.74
N LEU A 67 -27.18 -3.20 -34.99
CA LEU A 67 -27.79 -1.90 -34.97
C LEU A 67 -26.74 -0.85 -35.34
N THR A 68 -27.13 0.24 -36.00
CA THR A 68 -26.27 1.43 -36.06
C THR A 68 -26.07 2.00 -34.67
N GLU A 69 -24.96 2.67 -34.42
CA GLU A 69 -24.65 3.29 -33.12
C GLU A 69 -25.79 4.21 -32.67
N GLN A 70 -26.39 4.99 -33.59
CA GLN A 70 -27.53 5.86 -33.27
C GLN A 70 -28.72 5.06 -32.74
N LYS A 71 -29.15 4.01 -33.43
CA LYS A 71 -30.27 3.14 -33.02
C LYS A 71 -29.98 2.44 -31.69
N PHE A 72 -28.75 2.01 -31.49
CA PHE A 72 -28.33 1.40 -30.23
C PHE A 72 -28.44 2.42 -29.07
N ASN A 73 -27.95 3.64 -29.24
CA ASN A 73 -28.00 4.68 -28.22
C ASN A 73 -29.47 5.08 -27.92
N GLU A 74 -30.32 5.19 -28.94
CA GLU A 74 -31.77 5.39 -28.77
C GLU A 74 -32.41 4.23 -28.00
N PHE A 75 -32.06 3.00 -28.32
CA PHE A 75 -32.54 1.82 -27.59
C PHE A 75 -32.13 1.86 -26.12
N VAL A 76 -30.84 2.10 -25.81
CA VAL A 76 -30.33 2.20 -24.44
C VAL A 76 -31.07 3.27 -23.66
N LYS A 77 -31.26 4.45 -24.26
CA LYS A 77 -31.96 5.58 -23.63
C LYS A 77 -33.43 5.32 -23.38
N ASN A 78 -34.16 4.86 -24.41
CA ASN A 78 -35.61 4.65 -24.36
C ASN A 78 -36.01 3.48 -23.46
N THR A 79 -35.13 2.51 -23.28
CA THR A 79 -35.37 1.34 -22.41
C THR A 79 -34.74 1.49 -21.01
N GLU A 80 -34.16 2.67 -20.72
CA GLU A 80 -33.52 3.00 -19.45
C GLU A 80 -32.44 1.96 -19.05
N LEU A 81 -31.56 1.59 -20.00
CA LEU A 81 -30.49 0.68 -19.73
C LEU A 81 -29.21 1.41 -19.31
N ILE A 82 -28.48 0.82 -18.38
CA ILE A 82 -27.12 1.24 -18.03
C ILE A 82 -26.13 0.54 -18.95
N ARG A 83 -25.20 1.31 -19.51
CA ARG A 83 -24.10 0.82 -20.33
C ARG A 83 -22.82 0.83 -19.50
N THR A 84 -22.23 -0.35 -19.26
CA THR A 84 -20.96 -0.44 -18.54
C THR A 84 -19.76 -0.46 -19.50
N PRO A 85 -18.55 -0.06 -19.04
CA PRO A 85 -17.32 -0.15 -19.82
C PRO A 85 -16.91 -1.59 -20.22
N ALA A 86 -17.54 -2.59 -19.63
CA ALA A 86 -17.39 -4.00 -20.02
C ALA A 86 -18.27 -4.40 -21.22
N ASN A 87 -18.94 -3.44 -21.85
CA ASN A 87 -19.90 -3.68 -22.92
C ASN A 87 -21.10 -4.55 -22.51
N VAL A 88 -21.54 -4.41 -21.27
CA VAL A 88 -22.71 -5.10 -20.71
C VAL A 88 -23.80 -4.10 -20.39
N LEU A 89 -25.05 -4.46 -20.67
CA LEU A 89 -26.24 -3.67 -20.40
C LEU A 89 -26.98 -4.19 -19.18
N PHE A 90 -27.31 -3.27 -18.24
CA PHE A 90 -28.13 -3.58 -17.07
C PHE A 90 -29.41 -2.74 -17.04
N SER A 91 -30.52 -3.33 -16.60
CA SER A 91 -31.80 -2.65 -16.46
C SER A 91 -31.85 -1.79 -15.20
N GLN A 92 -32.47 -0.58 -15.30
CA GLN A 92 -32.78 0.28 -14.16
C GLN A 92 -34.23 0.21 -13.69
N LYS A 93 -35.05 -0.65 -14.31
CA LYS A 93 -36.49 -0.74 -13.99
C LYS A 93 -36.76 -1.26 -12.59
N LYS A 94 -35.89 -2.15 -12.10
CA LYS A 94 -35.95 -2.71 -10.75
C LYS A 94 -34.54 -2.80 -10.20
N GLN A 95 -34.38 -2.52 -8.91
CA GLN A 95 -33.09 -2.69 -8.22
C GLN A 95 -32.74 -4.18 -8.16
N GLY A 96 -31.48 -4.50 -8.47
CA GLY A 96 -30.97 -5.85 -8.39
C GLY A 96 -30.71 -6.28 -6.95
N ILE A 97 -30.69 -7.59 -6.71
CA ILE A 97 -30.51 -8.19 -5.38
C ILE A 97 -29.16 -7.78 -4.76
N TYR A 98 -28.07 -7.78 -5.54
CA TYR A 98 -26.75 -7.37 -5.04
C TYR A 98 -26.67 -5.87 -4.71
N PRO A 99 -27.07 -4.97 -5.61
CA PRO A 99 -27.18 -3.55 -5.29
C PRO A 99 -28.01 -3.26 -4.05
N GLU A 100 -29.18 -3.88 -3.91
CA GLU A 100 -30.06 -3.73 -2.75
C GLU A 100 -29.39 -4.18 -1.45
N PHE A 101 -28.83 -5.39 -1.46
CA PHE A 101 -28.07 -5.93 -0.32
C PHE A 101 -26.91 -5.03 0.08
N MET A 102 -26.06 -4.66 -0.89
CA MET A 102 -24.90 -3.81 -0.62
C MET A 102 -25.30 -2.45 -0.07
N GLU A 103 -26.35 -1.82 -0.63
CA GLU A 103 -26.86 -0.53 -0.16
C GLU A 103 -27.40 -0.62 1.29
N SER A 104 -28.14 -1.68 1.61
CA SER A 104 -28.62 -1.92 2.98
C SER A 104 -27.51 -2.04 4.01
N VAL A 105 -26.43 -2.76 3.64
CA VAL A 105 -25.24 -2.91 4.50
C VAL A 105 -24.44 -1.60 4.60
N PHE A 106 -24.34 -0.81 3.53
CA PHE A 106 -23.76 0.54 3.55
C PHE A 106 -24.48 1.46 4.53
N ASP A 107 -25.80 1.51 4.44
CA ASP A 107 -26.61 2.36 5.32
C ASP A 107 -26.50 1.94 6.77
N SER A 108 -26.51 0.63 7.02
CA SER A 108 -26.27 0.07 8.36
C SER A 108 -24.89 0.47 8.90
N ARG A 109 -23.84 0.37 8.07
CA ARG A 109 -22.47 0.77 8.45
C ARG A 109 -22.38 2.28 8.71
N LYS A 110 -23.07 3.11 7.91
CA LYS A 110 -23.11 4.55 8.10
C LYS A 110 -23.78 4.93 9.43
N LYS A 111 -24.82 4.19 9.84
CA LYS A 111 -25.47 4.36 11.14
C LYS A 111 -24.50 4.01 12.29
N ASP A 112 -23.80 2.87 12.19
CA ASP A 112 -22.81 2.48 13.22
C ASP A 112 -21.71 3.55 13.37
N ARG A 113 -21.16 4.08 12.27
CA ARG A 113 -20.13 5.13 12.30
C ARG A 113 -20.64 6.43 12.93
N LYS A 114 -21.87 6.84 12.64
CA LYS A 114 -22.46 8.03 13.26
C LYS A 114 -22.63 7.83 14.77
N GLU A 115 -23.04 6.65 15.19
CA GLU A 115 -23.20 6.34 16.60
C GLU A 115 -21.86 6.27 17.34
N ILE A 116 -20.81 5.74 16.70
CA ILE A 116 -19.44 5.77 17.25
C ILE A 116 -19.02 7.23 17.52
N VAL A 117 -19.14 8.12 16.53
CA VAL A 117 -18.76 9.54 16.68
C VAL A 117 -19.55 10.19 17.82
N ARG A 118 -20.86 9.93 17.91
CA ARG A 118 -21.70 10.45 19.01
C ARG A 118 -21.21 9.98 20.38
N LEU A 119 -20.89 8.69 20.50
CA LEU A 119 -20.40 8.11 21.75
C LEU A 119 -19.00 8.59 22.12
N GLU A 120 -18.11 8.81 21.13
CA GLU A 120 -16.79 9.39 21.35
C GLU A 120 -16.88 10.85 21.85
N GLU A 121 -17.84 11.63 21.36
CA GLU A 121 -18.13 12.97 21.88
C GLU A 121 -18.68 12.92 23.30
N GLU A 122 -19.52 11.93 23.59
CA GLU A 122 -20.07 11.71 24.93
C GLU A 122 -18.98 11.36 25.96
N LEU A 123 -17.98 10.58 25.57
CA LEU A 123 -16.81 10.24 26.42
C LEU A 123 -15.95 11.46 26.81
N LYS A 124 -16.02 12.56 26.05
CA LYS A 124 -15.29 13.79 26.38
C LYS A 124 -15.90 14.53 27.59
N LYS A 125 -17.14 14.19 27.98
CA LYS A 125 -17.82 14.77 29.13
C LYS A 125 -17.31 14.16 30.43
N ASP A 126 -17.52 14.88 31.53
CA ASP A 126 -17.24 14.34 32.85
C ASP A 126 -18.32 13.35 33.28
N LEU A 127 -18.03 12.06 33.13
CA LEU A 127 -18.93 10.94 33.38
C LEU A 127 -18.36 10.02 34.49
N PRO A 128 -19.23 9.35 35.26
CA PRO A 128 -18.81 8.29 36.20
C PRO A 128 -18.01 7.20 35.47
N LYS A 129 -17.04 6.60 36.19
CA LYS A 129 -16.14 5.57 35.60
C LYS A 129 -16.90 4.39 35.00
N GLU A 130 -17.91 3.92 35.65
CA GLU A 130 -18.74 2.80 35.20
C GLU A 130 -19.48 3.11 33.90
N GLU A 131 -19.92 4.35 33.73
CA GLU A 131 -20.59 4.82 32.51
C GLU A 131 -19.61 4.96 31.35
N LYS A 132 -18.40 5.50 31.59
CA LYS A 132 -17.31 5.54 30.61
C LYS A 132 -16.96 4.13 30.09
N GLU A 133 -16.81 3.15 30.99
CA GLU A 133 -16.51 1.77 30.61
C GLU A 133 -17.62 1.14 29.74
N LYS A 134 -18.90 1.43 30.02
CA LYS A 134 -20.03 0.98 29.20
C LYS A 134 -20.01 1.60 27.81
N ILE A 135 -19.74 2.89 27.70
CA ILE A 135 -19.64 3.60 26.42
C ILE A 135 -18.45 3.08 25.61
N GLU A 136 -17.29 2.90 26.20
CA GLU A 136 -16.10 2.32 25.55
C GLU A 136 -16.36 0.91 25.02
N LEU A 137 -17.04 0.07 25.79
CA LEU A 137 -17.44 -1.27 25.35
C LEU A 137 -18.37 -1.19 24.14
N LYS A 138 -19.34 -0.29 24.17
CA LYS A 138 -20.29 -0.07 23.06
C LYS A 138 -19.59 0.41 21.80
N ILE A 139 -18.63 1.34 21.91
CA ILE A 139 -17.81 1.80 20.79
C ILE A 139 -17.03 0.62 20.18
N LYS A 140 -16.38 -0.22 21.00
CA LYS A 140 -15.66 -1.42 20.53
C LYS A 140 -16.57 -2.38 19.76
N GLN A 141 -17.79 -2.62 20.27
CA GLN A 141 -18.77 -3.48 19.59
C GLN A 141 -19.18 -2.90 18.24
N LEU A 142 -19.45 -1.61 18.15
CA LEU A 142 -19.80 -0.92 16.90
C LEU A 142 -18.63 -0.88 15.92
N GLN A 143 -17.40 -0.70 16.39
CA GLN A 143 -16.19 -0.77 15.59
C GLN A 143 -16.02 -2.15 14.93
N ILE A 144 -16.24 -3.24 15.69
CA ILE A 144 -16.22 -4.61 15.16
C ILE A 144 -17.35 -4.79 14.15
N ALA A 145 -18.56 -4.37 14.47
CA ALA A 145 -19.73 -4.52 13.62
C ALA A 145 -19.54 -3.79 12.27
N GLN A 146 -19.10 -2.52 12.28
CA GLN A 146 -18.87 -1.76 11.06
C GLN A 146 -17.71 -2.32 10.23
N TYR A 147 -16.67 -2.87 10.87
CA TYR A 147 -15.56 -3.54 10.18
C TYR A 147 -16.03 -4.84 9.50
N THR A 148 -16.81 -5.67 10.21
CA THR A 148 -17.39 -6.89 9.64
C THR A 148 -18.29 -6.59 8.45
N LYS A 149 -19.12 -5.54 8.53
CA LYS A 149 -19.94 -5.05 7.40
C LYS A 149 -19.06 -4.63 6.22
N LYS A 150 -17.93 -3.94 6.45
CA LYS A 150 -16.96 -3.60 5.39
C LYS A 150 -16.39 -4.85 4.71
N LEU A 151 -16.00 -5.85 5.49
CA LEU A 151 -15.50 -7.11 4.94
C LEU A 151 -16.57 -7.83 4.12
N CYS A 152 -17.82 -7.89 4.62
CA CYS A 152 -18.94 -8.50 3.93
C CYS A 152 -19.17 -7.88 2.54
N ILE A 153 -19.27 -6.55 2.46
CA ILE A 153 -19.48 -5.85 1.19
C ILE A 153 -18.32 -6.10 0.21
N ASN A 154 -17.07 -6.04 0.68
CA ASN A 154 -15.92 -6.24 -0.18
C ASN A 154 -15.77 -7.71 -0.64
N SER A 155 -16.21 -8.68 0.16
CA SER A 155 -16.18 -10.10 -0.22
C SER A 155 -17.23 -10.47 -1.28
N CYS A 156 -18.30 -9.70 -1.43
CA CYS A 156 -19.30 -9.91 -2.46
C CYS A 156 -18.70 -9.90 -3.87
N TYR A 157 -17.73 -9.01 -4.15
CA TYR A 157 -17.01 -9.01 -5.41
C TYR A 157 -16.33 -10.35 -5.70
N GLY A 158 -15.66 -10.94 -4.69
CA GLY A 158 -15.03 -12.26 -4.82
C GLY A 158 -16.04 -13.37 -5.14
N ALA A 159 -17.24 -13.33 -4.56
CA ALA A 159 -18.29 -14.29 -4.85
C ALA A 159 -18.85 -14.14 -6.28
N LEU A 160 -18.95 -12.89 -6.77
CA LEU A 160 -19.45 -12.59 -8.13
C LEU A 160 -18.45 -12.93 -9.24
N THR A 161 -17.15 -13.03 -8.93
CA THR A 161 -16.08 -13.32 -9.90
C THR A 161 -15.54 -14.74 -9.80
N SER A 162 -15.89 -15.48 -8.75
CA SER A 162 -15.39 -16.86 -8.56
C SER A 162 -16.07 -17.85 -9.50
N LYS A 163 -15.27 -18.55 -10.29
CA LYS A 163 -15.75 -19.64 -11.18
C LYS A 163 -16.38 -20.82 -10.43
N THR A 164 -16.11 -20.95 -9.14
CA THR A 164 -16.69 -22.00 -8.27
C THR A 164 -17.96 -21.54 -7.57
N SER A 165 -18.28 -20.24 -7.66
CA SER A 165 -19.52 -19.70 -7.10
C SER A 165 -20.68 -19.90 -8.10
N PRO A 166 -21.84 -20.38 -7.67
CA PRO A 166 -23.03 -20.43 -8.53
C PRO A 166 -23.51 -19.05 -8.96
N LEU A 167 -22.98 -18.00 -8.35
CA LEU A 167 -23.29 -16.58 -8.61
C LEU A 167 -22.21 -15.90 -9.45
N GLY A 168 -21.13 -16.62 -9.77
CA GLY A 168 -19.99 -16.09 -10.53
C GLY A 168 -20.33 -15.95 -12.02
N HIS A 169 -20.08 -14.75 -12.57
CA HIS A 169 -20.24 -14.47 -14.00
C HIS A 169 -19.16 -13.48 -14.44
N ASP A 170 -18.39 -13.86 -15.47
CA ASP A 170 -17.24 -13.06 -15.91
C ASP A 170 -17.64 -11.64 -16.35
N SER A 171 -18.75 -11.49 -17.08
CA SER A 171 -19.24 -10.19 -17.55
C SER A 171 -19.67 -9.28 -16.38
N ILE A 172 -20.20 -9.85 -15.30
CA ILE A 172 -20.55 -9.12 -14.07
C ILE A 172 -19.27 -8.65 -13.39
N GLY A 173 -18.31 -9.54 -13.19
CA GLY A 173 -17.02 -9.21 -12.58
C GLY A 173 -16.27 -8.12 -13.37
N ASN A 174 -16.20 -8.26 -14.70
CA ASN A 174 -15.59 -7.28 -15.58
C ASN A 174 -16.35 -5.93 -15.57
N SER A 175 -17.69 -5.96 -15.50
CA SER A 175 -18.48 -4.72 -15.39
C SER A 175 -18.13 -3.92 -14.15
N ILE A 176 -17.85 -4.59 -13.02
CA ILE A 176 -17.45 -3.91 -11.78
C ILE A 176 -16.04 -3.33 -11.90
N THR A 177 -15.07 -4.13 -12.32
CA THR A 177 -13.66 -3.71 -12.35
C THR A 177 -13.39 -2.67 -13.42
N LEU A 178 -13.94 -2.82 -14.63
CA LEU A 178 -13.75 -1.86 -15.71
C LEU A 178 -14.49 -0.54 -15.43
N THR A 179 -15.65 -0.57 -14.76
CA THR A 179 -16.28 0.66 -14.24
C THR A 179 -15.36 1.36 -13.24
N GLY A 180 -14.75 0.62 -12.31
CA GLY A 180 -13.78 1.17 -11.37
C GLY A 180 -12.57 1.79 -12.07
N GLN A 181 -11.97 1.09 -13.03
CA GLN A 181 -10.85 1.62 -13.83
C GLN A 181 -11.24 2.88 -14.61
N CYS A 182 -12.41 2.86 -15.25
CA CYS A 182 -12.93 3.99 -16.01
C CYS A 182 -13.13 5.22 -15.08
N THR A 183 -13.70 4.99 -13.90
CA THR A 183 -13.90 6.03 -12.88
C THR A 183 -12.58 6.65 -12.45
N ILE A 184 -11.55 5.86 -12.11
CA ILE A 184 -10.23 6.35 -11.71
C ILE A 184 -9.57 7.17 -12.84
N LYS A 185 -9.61 6.66 -14.06
CA LYS A 185 -9.06 7.37 -15.22
C LYS A 185 -9.79 8.70 -15.47
N GLN A 186 -11.10 8.73 -15.25
CA GLN A 186 -11.88 9.96 -15.36
C GLN A 186 -11.55 10.95 -14.25
N VAL A 187 -11.35 10.49 -13.00
CA VAL A 187 -10.88 11.37 -11.92
C VAL A 187 -9.52 11.99 -12.25
N ASN A 188 -8.60 11.23 -12.86
CA ASN A 188 -7.33 11.81 -13.31
C ASN A 188 -7.53 12.94 -14.34
N ARG A 189 -8.45 12.79 -15.29
CA ARG A 189 -8.78 13.85 -16.27
C ARG A 189 -9.37 15.07 -15.58
N ILE A 190 -10.34 14.87 -14.70
CA ILE A 190 -10.98 15.94 -13.92
C ILE A 190 -9.94 16.71 -13.10
N VAL A 191 -9.00 16.02 -12.47
CA VAL A 191 -7.90 16.64 -11.70
C VAL A 191 -6.99 17.47 -12.63
N LYS A 192 -6.62 16.95 -13.79
CA LYS A 192 -5.83 17.72 -14.78
C LYS A 192 -6.55 18.98 -15.24
N ASP A 193 -7.83 18.85 -15.59
CA ASP A 193 -8.65 19.98 -16.02
C ASP A 193 -8.73 21.07 -14.93
N PHE A 194 -8.90 20.68 -13.68
CA PHE A 194 -8.87 21.59 -12.54
C PHE A 194 -7.52 22.31 -12.39
N ILE A 195 -6.41 21.58 -12.47
CA ILE A 195 -5.06 22.13 -12.32
C ILE A 195 -4.78 23.14 -13.44
N MET A 196 -5.09 22.79 -14.70
CA MET A 196 -4.95 23.71 -15.85
C MET A 196 -5.85 24.94 -15.71
N MET A 197 -7.08 24.77 -15.23
CA MET A 197 -8.00 25.89 -14.96
C MET A 197 -7.45 26.83 -13.88
N LYS A 198 -6.82 26.30 -12.84
CA LYS A 198 -6.25 27.09 -11.73
C LYS A 198 -4.88 27.69 -12.04
N THR A 199 -4.17 27.16 -13.03
CA THR A 199 -2.82 27.61 -13.42
C THR A 199 -2.79 27.94 -14.91
N PRO A 200 -3.21 29.14 -15.32
CA PRO A 200 -3.25 29.54 -16.72
C PRO A 200 -1.86 29.38 -17.40
N GLY A 201 -1.84 28.77 -18.59
CA GLY A 201 -0.63 28.49 -19.33
C GLY A 201 0.04 27.15 -19.02
N MET A 202 -0.46 26.37 -18.08
CA MET A 202 -0.01 25.00 -17.85
C MET A 202 -0.45 24.09 -18.99
N THR A 203 0.47 23.28 -19.54
CA THR A 203 0.13 22.28 -20.57
C THR A 203 -0.44 21.00 -19.94
N GLU A 204 -1.09 20.18 -20.76
CA GLU A 204 -1.65 18.90 -20.29
C GLU A 204 -0.55 17.95 -19.79
N GLU A 205 0.62 17.93 -20.44
CA GLU A 205 1.77 17.12 -20.05
C GLU A 205 2.29 17.50 -18.67
N VAL A 206 2.36 18.81 -18.36
CA VAL A 206 2.76 19.30 -17.04
C VAL A 206 1.68 18.98 -16.01
N ALA A 207 0.40 19.16 -16.35
CA ALA A 207 -0.70 18.79 -15.45
C ALA A 207 -0.72 17.27 -15.15
N GLU A 208 -0.37 16.43 -16.12
CA GLU A 208 -0.23 14.98 -15.91
C GLU A 208 0.84 14.66 -14.87
N GLU A 209 1.93 15.45 -14.76
CA GLU A 209 2.98 15.23 -13.76
C GLU A 209 2.47 15.40 -12.31
N HIS A 210 1.36 16.08 -12.11
CA HIS A 210 0.73 16.22 -10.80
C HIS A 210 -0.01 14.96 -10.34
N ILE A 211 -0.34 14.02 -11.23
CA ILE A 211 -0.90 12.71 -10.86
C ILE A 211 0.24 11.79 -10.45
N ILE A 212 0.41 11.56 -9.17
CA ILE A 212 1.55 10.83 -8.60
C ILE A 212 1.30 9.32 -8.61
N PHE A 213 0.11 8.89 -8.20
CA PHE A 213 -0.24 7.49 -8.20
C PHE A 213 -1.73 7.23 -8.34
N ASN A 214 -2.05 6.01 -8.77
CA ASN A 214 -3.37 5.40 -8.64
C ASN A 214 -3.19 4.02 -8.02
N ASP A 215 -4.03 3.65 -7.07
CA ASP A 215 -4.01 2.31 -6.48
C ASP A 215 -5.43 1.78 -6.28
N THR A 216 -5.99 1.23 -7.34
CA THR A 216 -7.31 0.59 -7.40
C THR A 216 -8.48 1.54 -7.13
N ASP A 217 -8.56 2.12 -5.94
CA ASP A 217 -9.63 2.97 -5.43
C ASP A 217 -9.14 4.35 -4.97
N SER A 218 -7.84 4.59 -5.06
CA SER A 218 -7.23 5.86 -4.63
C SER A 218 -6.44 6.57 -5.72
N VAL A 219 -6.42 7.89 -5.63
CA VAL A 219 -5.66 8.81 -6.49
C VAL A 219 -4.81 9.71 -5.60
N GLY A 220 -3.53 9.84 -5.91
CA GLY A 220 -2.64 10.78 -5.26
C GLY A 220 -2.25 11.91 -6.18
N VAL A 221 -2.48 13.13 -5.74
CA VAL A 221 -2.29 14.36 -6.51
C VAL A 221 -1.33 15.29 -5.78
N SER A 222 -0.26 15.74 -6.43
CA SER A 222 0.57 16.82 -5.92
C SER A 222 -0.03 18.16 -6.32
N LEU A 223 -0.34 19.01 -5.36
CA LEU A 223 -0.77 20.40 -5.63
C LEU A 223 0.38 21.40 -5.50
N HIS A 224 1.62 20.92 -5.46
CA HIS A 224 2.81 21.77 -5.36
C HIS A 224 2.89 22.76 -6.54
N GLY A 225 2.94 24.06 -6.25
CA GLY A 225 3.02 25.11 -7.27
C GLY A 225 1.73 25.42 -8.03
N VAL A 226 0.64 24.69 -7.79
CA VAL A 226 -0.67 24.96 -8.43
C VAL A 226 -1.20 26.32 -7.97
N ALA A 227 -1.62 27.16 -8.92
CA ALA A 227 -2.11 28.52 -8.69
C ALA A 227 -1.14 29.45 -7.90
N GLY A 228 0.13 29.07 -7.74
CA GLY A 228 1.09 29.79 -6.89
C GLY A 228 0.77 29.72 -5.39
N ILE A 229 -0.11 28.80 -4.98
CA ILE A 229 -0.53 28.63 -3.58
C ILE A 229 0.45 27.71 -2.85
N ILE A 230 0.84 28.11 -1.63
CA ILE A 230 1.60 27.25 -0.72
C ILE A 230 0.61 26.37 0.03
N ILE A 231 0.64 25.06 -0.25
CA ILE A 231 -0.28 24.10 0.37
C ILE A 231 0.15 23.79 1.80
N CYS A 232 1.42 23.40 2.00
CA CYS A 232 1.96 23.07 3.31
C CYS A 232 3.15 24.00 3.64
N LYS A 233 3.22 24.45 4.90
CA LYS A 233 4.33 25.23 5.45
C LYS A 233 4.58 24.77 6.88
N ASP A 234 5.86 24.52 7.23
CA ASP A 234 6.27 24.12 8.60
C ASP A 234 5.44 22.91 9.11
N SER A 235 5.24 21.91 8.25
CA SER A 235 4.44 20.68 8.50
C SER A 235 2.99 20.97 8.93
N LYS A 236 2.40 22.06 8.41
CA LYS A 236 1.00 22.42 8.59
C LYS A 236 0.40 22.82 7.24
N VAL A 237 -0.86 22.48 7.05
CA VAL A 237 -1.62 22.93 5.87
C VAL A 237 -2.01 24.39 6.07
N THR A 238 -1.80 25.21 5.04
CA THR A 238 -2.21 26.63 5.07
C THR A 238 -3.74 26.77 4.86
N PRO A 239 -4.36 27.87 5.33
CA PRO A 239 -5.77 28.13 5.06
C PRO A 239 -6.09 28.16 3.56
N GLU A 240 -5.23 28.76 2.75
CA GLU A 240 -5.34 28.81 1.29
C GLU A 240 -5.17 27.41 0.67
N GLY A 241 -4.28 26.59 1.24
CA GLY A 241 -4.11 25.19 0.87
C GLY A 241 -5.39 24.39 1.09
N TYR A 242 -6.00 24.49 2.26
CA TYR A 242 -7.29 23.84 2.52
C TYR A 242 -8.37 24.28 1.54
N LYS A 243 -8.48 25.59 1.27
CA LYS A 243 -9.46 26.12 0.32
C LYS A 243 -9.28 25.52 -1.08
N LEU A 244 -8.04 25.44 -1.59
CA LEU A 244 -7.78 24.85 -2.91
C LEU A 244 -8.11 23.36 -2.93
N ILE A 245 -7.79 22.63 -1.85
CA ILE A 245 -8.07 21.19 -1.71
C ILE A 245 -9.59 20.96 -1.68
N ASP A 246 -10.36 21.77 -0.95
CA ASP A 246 -11.82 21.66 -0.88
C ASP A 246 -12.45 21.99 -2.22
N GLU A 247 -11.99 23.04 -2.92
CA GLU A 247 -12.42 23.37 -4.28
C GLU A 247 -12.16 22.21 -5.27
N LEU A 248 -11.03 21.53 -5.17
CA LEU A 248 -10.72 20.34 -5.99
C LEU A 248 -11.67 19.19 -5.65
N ASN A 249 -11.95 18.96 -4.37
CA ASN A 249 -12.85 17.88 -3.94
C ASN A 249 -14.26 18.11 -4.51
N ASP A 250 -14.79 19.32 -4.40
CA ASP A 250 -16.12 19.68 -4.93
C ASP A 250 -16.14 19.59 -6.46
N TYR A 251 -15.05 19.97 -7.12
CA TYR A 251 -14.91 19.85 -8.57
C TYR A 251 -14.91 18.39 -9.02
N ILE A 252 -14.16 17.52 -8.34
CA ILE A 252 -14.14 16.07 -8.61
C ILE A 252 -15.55 15.49 -8.49
N ASP A 253 -16.26 15.76 -7.39
CA ASP A 253 -17.59 15.20 -7.16
C ASP A 253 -18.60 15.66 -8.20
N ARG A 254 -18.59 16.92 -8.57
CA ARG A 254 -19.50 17.48 -9.57
C ARG A 254 -19.25 16.88 -10.97
N GLU A 255 -18.02 16.94 -11.45
CA GLU A 255 -17.67 16.48 -12.79
C GLU A 255 -17.75 14.95 -12.92
N LEU A 256 -17.40 14.21 -11.86
CA LEU A 256 -17.55 12.76 -11.84
C LEU A 256 -19.01 12.36 -11.87
N ASN A 257 -19.88 13.02 -11.10
CA ASN A 257 -21.33 12.76 -11.11
C ASN A 257 -21.91 12.96 -12.51
N LYS A 258 -21.56 14.08 -13.16
CA LYS A 258 -21.96 14.38 -14.53
C LYS A 258 -21.47 13.29 -15.49
N PHE A 259 -20.21 12.94 -15.45
CA PHE A 259 -19.63 11.91 -16.31
C PHE A 259 -20.33 10.55 -16.14
N VAL A 260 -20.55 10.11 -14.91
CA VAL A 260 -21.15 8.80 -14.63
C VAL A 260 -22.59 8.74 -15.11
N THR A 261 -23.38 9.79 -14.84
CA THR A 261 -24.79 9.84 -15.24
C THR A 261 -24.95 9.93 -16.76
N GLU A 262 -24.14 10.72 -17.44
CA GLU A 262 -24.20 10.90 -18.89
C GLU A 262 -23.64 9.69 -19.66
N THR A 263 -22.44 9.18 -19.24
CA THR A 263 -21.72 8.12 -19.97
C THR A 263 -22.34 6.75 -19.76
N PHE A 264 -22.75 6.44 -18.53
CA PHE A 264 -23.34 5.14 -18.21
C PHE A 264 -24.86 5.11 -18.35
N ASN A 265 -25.50 6.26 -18.60
CA ASN A 265 -26.95 6.44 -18.64
C ASN A 265 -27.62 5.99 -17.33
N THR A 266 -26.99 6.27 -16.17
CA THR A 266 -27.58 5.95 -14.86
C THR A 266 -28.36 7.10 -14.28
N LYS A 267 -29.46 6.81 -13.59
CA LYS A 267 -30.31 7.84 -12.94
C LYS A 267 -29.70 8.41 -11.69
N ARG A 268 -28.76 7.70 -11.06
CA ARG A 268 -28.10 8.13 -9.82
C ARG A 268 -26.69 7.57 -9.75
N THR A 269 -25.83 8.23 -9.00
CA THR A 269 -24.54 7.70 -8.63
C THR A 269 -24.32 7.82 -7.12
N ILE A 270 -23.61 6.83 -6.56
CA ILE A 270 -23.07 6.89 -5.21
C ILE A 270 -21.53 6.87 -5.23
N LEU A 271 -20.96 6.94 -6.44
CA LEU A 271 -19.53 7.09 -6.62
C LEU A 271 -19.10 8.46 -6.10
N HIS A 272 -18.26 8.46 -5.10
CA HIS A 272 -17.80 9.65 -4.40
C HIS A 272 -16.36 9.47 -3.98
N PHE A 273 -15.54 10.49 -4.21
CA PHE A 273 -14.15 10.53 -3.76
C PHE A 273 -14.02 11.48 -2.59
N LYS A 274 -13.34 11.03 -1.57
CA LYS A 274 -13.11 11.80 -0.36
C LYS A 274 -11.62 12.00 -0.14
N ARG A 275 -11.22 13.20 0.25
CA ARG A 275 -9.88 13.46 0.74
C ARG A 275 -9.60 12.55 1.94
N GLU A 276 -8.51 11.79 1.87
CA GLU A 276 -8.06 10.93 2.96
C GLU A 276 -6.89 11.59 3.71
N LYS A 277 -5.80 11.94 2.99
CA LYS A 277 -4.59 12.48 3.61
C LYS A 277 -4.09 13.71 2.90
N ILE A 278 -3.45 14.59 3.66
CA ILE A 278 -2.57 15.63 3.14
C ILE A 278 -1.17 15.34 3.67
N CYS A 279 -0.21 15.24 2.76
CA CYS A 279 1.19 14.98 3.08
C CYS A 279 2.04 16.12 2.52
N ASP A 280 2.83 16.76 3.37
CA ASP A 280 3.75 17.82 2.92
C ASP A 280 4.90 17.24 2.09
N TYR A 281 5.39 16.04 2.46
CA TYR A 281 6.44 15.33 1.76
C TYR A 281 6.14 13.84 1.63
N GLY A 282 6.68 13.25 0.55
CA GLY A 282 6.63 11.81 0.33
C GLY A 282 7.72 11.32 -0.61
N LEU A 283 7.95 10.01 -0.60
CA LEU A 283 8.84 9.33 -1.52
C LEU A 283 8.16 8.07 -2.05
N TYR A 284 7.98 7.99 -3.35
CA TYR A 284 7.44 6.83 -4.05
C TYR A 284 8.55 6.09 -4.80
N ARG A 285 8.75 4.79 -4.50
CA ARG A 285 9.72 3.95 -5.20
C ARG A 285 9.09 3.16 -6.34
N LYS A 286 7.95 2.55 -6.08
CA LYS A 286 7.16 1.77 -7.04
C LYS A 286 5.75 1.55 -6.51
N LYS A 287 4.91 0.89 -7.31
CA LYS A 287 3.55 0.48 -6.88
C LYS A 287 3.57 -0.16 -5.50
N LYS A 288 2.73 0.35 -4.59
CA LYS A 288 2.61 -0.13 -3.19
C LYS A 288 3.92 -0.12 -2.40
N ASN A 289 4.83 0.83 -2.71
CA ASN A 289 6.10 0.99 -2.01
C ASN A 289 6.46 2.47 -1.90
N TYR A 290 6.18 3.06 -0.73
CA TYR A 290 6.33 4.48 -0.48
C TYR A 290 6.47 4.81 1.00
N VAL A 291 6.96 6.02 1.28
CA VAL A 291 7.01 6.65 2.60
C VAL A 291 6.38 8.04 2.50
N LEU A 292 5.44 8.36 3.39
CA LEU A 292 4.75 9.64 3.41
C LEU A 292 4.85 10.28 4.80
N HIS A 293 5.09 11.58 4.84
CA HIS A 293 4.91 12.42 6.02
C HIS A 293 3.54 13.09 5.93
N CYS A 294 2.59 12.63 6.73
CA CYS A 294 1.20 13.06 6.68
C CYS A 294 0.95 14.11 7.76
N VAL A 295 0.51 15.28 7.36
CA VAL A 295 0.21 16.43 8.25
C VAL A 295 -1.27 16.56 8.57
N ASP A 296 -2.14 15.89 7.80
CA ASP A 296 -3.56 15.74 8.07
C ASP A 296 -4.03 14.34 7.63
N ASN A 297 -4.71 13.61 8.52
CA ASN A 297 -5.32 12.31 8.27
C ASN A 297 -6.82 12.40 8.55
N GLU A 298 -7.63 12.77 7.58
CA GLU A 298 -9.09 12.95 7.73
C GLU A 298 -9.50 13.86 8.93
N GLY A 299 -8.63 14.80 9.33
CA GLY A 299 -8.88 15.66 10.48
C GLY A 299 -8.64 14.99 11.84
N GLU A 300 -7.95 13.85 11.91
CA GLU A 300 -7.57 13.23 13.19
C GLU A 300 -6.73 14.19 14.05
N VAL A 301 -7.12 14.35 15.30
CA VAL A 301 -6.41 15.19 16.28
C VAL A 301 -5.78 14.33 17.39
N ASP A 302 -4.74 14.88 18.00
CA ASP A 302 -4.13 14.33 19.21
C ASP A 302 -4.93 14.67 20.48
N LEU A 303 -4.43 14.29 21.65
CA LEU A 303 -5.07 14.57 22.95
C LEU A 303 -5.16 16.07 23.29
N GLU A 304 -4.34 16.89 22.64
CA GLU A 304 -4.29 18.34 22.82
C GLU A 304 -5.14 19.10 21.80
N GLY A 305 -5.77 18.38 20.86
CA GLY A 305 -6.61 18.95 19.81
C GLY A 305 -5.84 19.43 18.57
N ASN A 306 -4.55 19.14 18.45
CA ASN A 306 -3.75 19.44 17.26
C ASN A 306 -3.90 18.32 16.22
N LEU A 307 -3.77 18.66 14.93
CA LEU A 307 -3.74 17.65 13.88
C LEU A 307 -2.60 16.65 14.12
N LYS A 308 -2.92 15.37 14.03
CA LYS A 308 -1.98 14.28 14.28
C LYS A 308 -1.06 14.08 13.08
N ILE A 309 0.18 14.55 13.22
CA ILE A 309 1.24 14.29 12.25
C ILE A 309 1.69 12.84 12.37
N SER A 310 1.87 12.17 11.25
CA SER A 310 2.25 10.76 11.23
C SER A 310 3.08 10.38 10.01
N TRP A 311 3.90 9.33 10.17
CA TRP A 311 4.61 8.70 9.08
C TRP A 311 3.89 7.45 8.59
N LYS A 312 3.65 7.33 7.28
CA LYS A 312 3.10 6.13 6.66
C LYS A 312 4.15 5.42 5.83
N TYR A 313 4.51 4.21 6.24
CA TYR A 313 5.43 3.34 5.52
C TYR A 313 4.64 2.20 4.85
N THR A 314 4.67 2.09 3.55
CA THR A 314 3.98 1.03 2.81
C THR A 314 4.96 0.26 1.95
N GLY A 315 4.98 -1.07 2.09
CA GLY A 315 5.79 -1.97 1.27
C GLY A 315 7.31 -1.83 1.41
N VAL A 316 7.79 -0.87 2.18
CA VAL A 316 9.23 -0.65 2.44
C VAL A 316 9.73 -1.76 3.36
N GLU A 317 10.90 -2.32 3.05
CA GLU A 317 11.47 -3.46 3.78
C GLU A 317 11.61 -3.20 5.27
N LEU A 318 11.96 -1.97 5.67
CA LEU A 318 12.07 -1.55 7.08
C LEU A 318 10.73 -1.59 7.84
N ALA A 319 9.59 -1.50 7.15
CA ALA A 319 8.28 -1.60 7.80
C ALA A 319 7.83 -3.04 8.07
N LYS A 320 8.50 -4.04 7.46
CA LYS A 320 8.10 -5.45 7.57
C LYS A 320 8.24 -5.98 9.01
N SER A 321 7.38 -6.93 9.36
CA SER A 321 7.36 -7.57 10.69
C SER A 321 8.65 -8.32 11.05
N ILE A 322 9.42 -8.74 10.04
CA ILE A 322 10.70 -9.46 10.23
C ILE A 322 11.84 -8.55 10.73
N MET A 323 11.68 -7.22 10.63
CA MET A 323 12.65 -6.27 11.17
C MET A 323 12.38 -5.99 12.63
N SER A 324 13.40 -6.02 13.45
CA SER A 324 13.32 -5.67 14.87
C SER A 324 12.98 -4.19 15.07
N LYS A 325 12.33 -3.87 16.17
CA LYS A 325 11.95 -2.48 16.49
C LYS A 325 13.15 -1.52 16.51
N PRO A 326 14.30 -1.86 17.15
CA PRO A 326 15.47 -0.98 17.13
C PRO A 326 16.00 -0.69 15.71
N ILE A 327 16.04 -1.69 14.82
CA ILE A 327 16.47 -1.48 13.44
C ILE A 327 15.52 -0.55 12.69
N LYS A 328 14.21 -0.67 12.93
CA LYS A 328 13.22 0.24 12.34
C LYS A 328 13.45 1.68 12.78
N GLU A 329 13.72 1.90 14.07
CA GLU A 329 13.96 3.25 14.59
C GLU A 329 15.27 3.87 14.02
N ILE A 330 16.34 3.08 13.91
CA ILE A 330 17.56 3.53 13.22
C ILE A 330 17.26 3.89 11.76
N GLY A 331 16.46 3.07 11.05
CA GLY A 331 16.09 3.35 9.66
C GLY A 331 15.27 4.62 9.49
N LYS A 332 14.36 4.90 10.41
CA LYS A 332 13.58 6.16 10.41
C LYS A 332 14.48 7.37 10.55
N LYS A 333 15.47 7.35 11.43
CA LYS A 333 16.45 8.45 11.62
C LYS A 333 17.21 8.81 10.33
N VAL A 334 17.28 7.90 9.36
CA VAL A 334 17.88 8.13 8.03
C VAL A 334 16.84 8.59 7.02
N ILE A 335 15.69 7.90 6.95
CA ILE A 335 14.67 8.14 5.93
C ILE A 335 13.90 9.45 6.14
N GLU A 336 13.57 9.76 7.39
CA GLU A 336 12.75 10.94 7.70
C GLU A 336 13.46 12.24 7.32
N PRO A 337 14.71 12.50 7.72
CA PRO A 337 15.45 13.68 7.25
C PRO A 337 15.68 13.69 5.73
N MET A 338 15.93 12.53 5.12
CA MET A 338 16.05 12.40 3.68
C MET A 338 14.83 12.96 2.94
N ILE A 339 13.63 12.68 3.44
CA ILE A 339 12.38 13.10 2.82
C ILE A 339 12.07 14.57 3.14
N LEU A 340 12.21 14.99 4.42
CA LEU A 340 11.86 16.34 4.87
C LEU A 340 12.83 17.41 4.37
N HIS A 341 14.12 17.15 4.50
CA HIS A 341 15.13 18.17 4.21
C HIS A 341 15.64 18.07 2.77
N GLN A 342 15.51 16.88 2.13
CA GLN A 342 16.01 16.61 0.79
C GLN A 342 17.50 16.98 0.63
N ASN A 343 18.26 16.83 1.71
CA ASN A 343 19.68 17.14 1.82
C ASN A 343 20.50 15.85 1.81
N LYS A 344 21.24 15.62 0.71
CA LYS A 344 22.07 14.42 0.55
C LYS A 344 23.15 14.32 1.62
N TYR A 345 23.86 15.44 1.90
CA TYR A 345 24.95 15.48 2.87
C TYR A 345 24.48 15.05 4.28
N GLU A 346 23.38 15.65 4.75
CA GLU A 346 22.81 15.29 6.05
C GLU A 346 22.36 13.82 6.08
N THR A 347 21.76 13.34 5.00
CA THR A 347 21.32 11.94 4.89
C THR A 347 22.50 10.97 4.89
N ASP A 348 23.60 11.30 4.20
CA ASP A 348 24.83 10.52 4.20
C ASP A 348 25.43 10.44 5.61
N LYS A 349 25.49 11.55 6.33
CA LYS A 349 25.93 11.59 7.73
C LYS A 349 25.05 10.69 8.62
N ARG A 350 23.72 10.80 8.50
CA ARG A 350 22.78 9.96 9.26
C ARG A 350 22.92 8.47 8.94
N LEU A 351 23.20 8.12 7.69
CA LEU A 351 23.38 6.71 7.29
C LEU A 351 24.66 6.12 7.90
N ARG A 352 25.71 6.91 8.07
CA ARG A 352 26.95 6.50 8.75
C ARG A 352 26.73 6.35 10.26
N GLU A 353 26.09 7.32 10.90
CA GLU A 353 25.68 7.23 12.30
C GLU A 353 24.82 5.97 12.55
N ALA A 354 23.93 5.64 11.62
CA ALA A 354 23.10 4.45 11.66
C ALA A 354 23.92 3.14 11.66
N TYR A 355 25.02 3.08 10.91
CA TYR A 355 25.91 1.92 10.92
C TYR A 355 26.59 1.77 12.28
N GLU A 356 27.07 2.85 12.89
CA GLU A 356 27.69 2.83 14.21
C GLU A 356 26.67 2.46 15.31
N GLU A 357 25.44 2.99 15.25
CA GLU A 357 24.36 2.59 16.16
C GLU A 357 24.02 1.09 15.98
N PHE A 358 23.96 0.62 14.74
CA PHE A 358 23.66 -0.79 14.41
C PHE A 358 24.66 -1.76 15.01
N LYS A 359 25.97 -1.45 14.95
CA LYS A 359 27.03 -2.27 15.54
C LYS A 359 26.93 -2.41 17.06
N LYS A 360 26.33 -1.43 17.73
CA LYS A 360 26.13 -1.44 19.20
C LYS A 360 24.90 -2.27 19.64
N LEU A 361 24.04 -2.66 18.72
CA LEU A 361 22.87 -3.46 19.05
C LEU A 361 23.26 -4.91 19.37
N PRO A 362 22.51 -5.60 20.26
CA PRO A 362 22.70 -7.01 20.50
C PRO A 362 22.59 -7.83 19.21
N LEU A 363 23.42 -8.84 19.03
CA LEU A 363 23.41 -9.73 17.87
C LEU A 363 22.03 -10.34 17.60
N THR A 364 21.30 -10.70 18.66
CA THR A 364 19.94 -11.21 18.60
C THR A 364 18.95 -10.23 17.98
N THR A 365 19.26 -8.94 18.03
CA THR A 365 18.42 -7.86 17.46
C THR A 365 18.70 -7.65 15.97
N ILE A 366 19.97 -7.78 15.55
CA ILE A 366 20.41 -7.43 14.19
C ILE A 366 20.43 -8.62 13.23
N CYS A 367 20.46 -9.85 13.76
CA CYS A 367 20.55 -11.04 12.94
C CYS A 367 19.20 -11.49 12.39
N LYS A 368 19.22 -12.06 11.20
CA LYS A 368 18.03 -12.57 10.51
C LYS A 368 17.49 -13.80 11.21
N ILE A 369 16.22 -13.77 11.59
CA ILE A 369 15.49 -14.94 12.10
C ILE A 369 15.08 -15.83 10.92
N ALA A 370 15.28 -17.13 11.06
CA ALA A 370 14.87 -18.12 10.08
C ALA A 370 14.40 -19.40 10.78
N ARG A 371 13.43 -20.09 10.17
CA ARG A 371 13.00 -21.43 10.62
C ARG A 371 13.73 -22.49 9.81
N VAL A 372 14.31 -23.45 10.50
CA VAL A 372 15.00 -24.60 9.89
C VAL A 372 13.95 -25.55 9.32
N LYS A 373 13.91 -25.66 7.99
CA LYS A 373 13.03 -26.58 7.25
C LYS A 373 13.90 -27.46 6.35
N THR A 374 13.49 -28.69 6.17
CA THR A 374 14.20 -29.65 5.27
C THR A 374 15.64 -29.89 5.67
N PHE A 375 15.99 -29.79 6.97
CA PHE A 375 17.33 -30.01 7.48
C PHE A 375 17.82 -31.43 7.15
N ASN A 376 16.98 -32.43 7.36
CA ASN A 376 17.26 -33.83 7.12
C ASN A 376 17.55 -34.19 5.66
N LYS A 377 17.04 -33.36 4.71
CA LYS A 377 17.29 -33.53 3.27
C LYS A 377 18.77 -33.36 2.92
N TYR A 378 19.50 -32.58 3.71
CA TYR A 378 20.89 -32.20 3.47
C TYR A 378 21.86 -32.86 4.42
N SER A 379 21.40 -33.69 5.37
CA SER A 379 22.23 -34.46 6.30
C SER A 379 22.54 -35.79 5.68
N ASP A 380 23.74 -35.95 5.13
CA ASP A 380 24.25 -37.21 4.60
C ASP A 380 25.06 -38.03 5.63
N GLY A 381 25.06 -37.56 6.89
CA GLY A 381 25.83 -38.18 7.98
C GLY A 381 27.33 -37.95 7.88
N SER A 382 27.84 -37.20 6.90
CA SER A 382 29.26 -36.89 6.79
C SER A 382 29.66 -35.77 7.75
N SER A 383 30.79 -35.92 8.41
CA SER A 383 31.36 -34.97 9.38
C SER A 383 32.18 -33.83 8.72
N GLY A 384 31.91 -33.47 7.48
CA GLY A 384 32.66 -32.48 6.73
C GLY A 384 32.02 -31.09 6.71
N PHE A 385 32.82 -30.01 6.50
CA PHE A 385 32.35 -28.65 6.21
C PHE A 385 31.99 -28.43 4.74
N GLN A 386 31.69 -29.48 4.01
CA GLN A 386 31.25 -29.38 2.61
C GLN A 386 29.76 -29.01 2.56
N THR A 387 29.45 -27.91 1.87
CA THR A 387 28.06 -27.53 1.62
C THR A 387 27.52 -28.26 0.41
N MET A 388 26.36 -28.89 0.55
CA MET A 388 25.67 -29.46 -0.58
C MET A 388 25.18 -28.36 -1.54
N LYS A 389 25.28 -28.64 -2.83
CA LYS A 389 24.80 -27.74 -3.87
C LYS A 389 23.29 -27.44 -3.67
N GLY A 390 22.96 -26.16 -3.58
CA GLY A 390 21.56 -25.71 -3.39
C GLY A 390 21.09 -25.59 -1.93
N MET A 391 21.94 -25.86 -0.94
CA MET A 391 21.60 -25.65 0.47
C MET A 391 21.38 -24.16 0.78
N GLN A 392 20.23 -23.84 1.37
CA GLN A 392 19.90 -22.47 1.75
C GLN A 392 20.82 -21.98 2.88
N ALA A 393 21.18 -20.68 2.87
CA ALA A 393 22.15 -20.10 3.79
C ALA A 393 21.85 -20.36 5.28
N HIS A 394 20.58 -20.28 5.69
CA HIS A 394 20.19 -20.51 7.08
C HIS A 394 20.28 -22.00 7.48
N ILE A 395 20.00 -22.93 6.56
CA ILE A 395 20.19 -24.36 6.80
C ILE A 395 21.66 -24.66 6.94
N ARG A 396 22.51 -24.08 6.08
CA ARG A 396 23.97 -24.20 6.15
C ARG A 396 24.50 -23.64 7.47
N ALA A 397 24.01 -22.49 7.93
CA ALA A 397 24.42 -21.93 9.22
C ALA A 397 24.04 -22.83 10.40
N ALA A 398 22.86 -23.47 10.36
CA ALA A 398 22.46 -24.47 11.36
C ALA A 398 23.32 -25.72 11.35
N TYR A 399 23.69 -26.19 10.17
CA TYR A 399 24.60 -27.33 9.99
C TYR A 399 25.99 -27.02 10.58
N TYR A 400 26.53 -25.85 10.27
CA TYR A 400 27.83 -25.45 10.85
C TYR A 400 27.77 -25.29 12.36
N TYR A 401 26.68 -24.78 12.93
CA TYR A 401 26.49 -24.72 14.37
C TYR A 401 26.64 -26.14 14.99
N ASN A 402 25.92 -27.12 14.48
CA ASN A 402 25.96 -28.49 14.99
C ASN A 402 27.33 -29.10 14.87
N LEU A 403 28.01 -28.93 13.72
CA LEU A 403 29.37 -29.44 13.51
C LEU A 403 30.39 -28.82 14.48
N ILE A 404 30.29 -27.54 14.75
CA ILE A 404 31.28 -26.84 15.58
C ILE A 404 31.08 -27.16 17.06
N ILE A 405 29.85 -27.23 17.56
CA ILE A 405 29.59 -27.64 18.95
C ILE A 405 30.13 -29.05 19.22
N GLU A 406 30.04 -29.95 18.23
CA GLU A 406 30.59 -31.29 18.33
C GLU A 406 32.13 -31.29 18.28
N LYS A 407 32.74 -30.62 17.28
CA LYS A 407 34.19 -30.59 17.08
C LYS A 407 34.97 -29.90 18.21
N GLU A 408 34.44 -28.78 18.68
CA GLU A 408 35.02 -27.98 19.75
C GLU A 408 34.56 -28.46 21.14
N LYS A 409 33.73 -29.51 21.21
CA LYS A 409 33.19 -30.10 22.45
C LYS A 409 32.54 -29.06 23.35
N ILE A 410 31.73 -28.17 22.75
CA ILE A 410 31.02 -27.10 23.48
C ILE A 410 29.87 -27.75 24.25
N HIS A 411 29.91 -27.64 25.56
CA HIS A 411 28.92 -28.23 26.45
C HIS A 411 27.82 -27.24 26.83
N GLY A 412 26.66 -27.75 27.27
CA GLY A 412 25.55 -26.93 27.75
C GLY A 412 24.67 -26.34 26.65
N VAL A 413 24.93 -26.62 25.39
CA VAL A 413 24.13 -26.18 24.23
C VAL A 413 23.48 -27.38 23.53
N GLN A 414 22.27 -27.14 22.98
CA GLN A 414 21.53 -28.18 22.26
C GLN A 414 21.78 -28.08 20.76
N PRO A 415 21.90 -29.17 20.01
CA PRO A 415 21.95 -29.15 18.56
C PRO A 415 20.66 -28.55 17.96
N ILE A 416 20.80 -27.86 16.84
CA ILE A 416 19.69 -27.35 16.05
C ILE A 416 19.04 -28.50 15.28
N ARG A 417 17.71 -28.57 15.30
CA ARG A 417 16.92 -29.62 14.65
C ARG A 417 15.95 -29.01 13.62
N GLU A 418 15.38 -29.86 12.79
CA GLU A 418 14.31 -29.47 11.89
C GLU A 418 13.11 -28.92 12.67
N GLY A 419 12.59 -27.78 12.26
CA GLY A 419 11.52 -27.07 12.94
C GLY A 419 11.97 -25.96 13.89
N ASP A 420 13.24 -25.95 14.30
CA ASP A 420 13.77 -24.92 15.18
C ASP A 420 13.79 -23.53 14.51
N THR A 421 13.64 -22.50 15.33
CA THR A 421 13.83 -21.11 14.91
C THR A 421 15.22 -20.66 15.34
N ILE A 422 15.99 -20.17 14.39
CA ILE A 422 17.38 -19.75 14.57
C ILE A 422 17.58 -18.30 14.15
N GLN A 423 18.70 -17.74 14.60
CA GLN A 423 19.23 -16.49 14.06
C GLN A 423 20.52 -16.79 13.31
N VAL A 424 20.73 -16.12 12.17
CA VAL A 424 21.90 -16.36 11.31
C VAL A 424 22.83 -15.16 11.40
N ILE A 425 24.07 -15.42 11.80
CA ILE A 425 25.15 -14.44 11.92
C ILE A 425 26.09 -14.59 10.73
N ALA A 426 26.43 -13.49 10.08
CA ALA A 426 27.50 -13.49 9.10
C ALA A 426 28.88 -13.39 9.79
N LEU A 427 29.83 -14.13 9.28
CA LEU A 427 31.20 -14.25 9.79
C LEU A 427 32.18 -13.78 8.73
N LYS A 428 33.31 -13.18 9.15
CA LYS A 428 34.44 -12.95 8.27
C LYS A 428 34.99 -14.32 7.82
N PRO A 429 35.23 -14.54 6.51
CA PRO A 429 35.56 -15.85 5.98
C PRO A 429 36.97 -16.34 6.37
N ASN A 430 37.85 -15.45 6.82
CA ASN A 430 39.18 -15.77 7.25
C ASN A 430 39.20 -16.35 8.68
N ASN A 431 38.58 -17.51 8.87
CA ASN A 431 38.49 -18.21 10.15
C ASN A 431 38.95 -19.68 9.99
N LYS A 432 39.24 -20.36 11.12
CA LYS A 432 39.72 -21.75 11.21
C LYS A 432 38.92 -22.72 10.32
N TYR A 433 37.61 -22.49 10.17
CA TYR A 433 36.68 -23.38 9.47
C TYR A 433 36.36 -22.94 8.05
N ARG A 434 36.79 -21.73 7.63
CA ARG A 434 36.50 -21.11 6.32
C ARG A 434 35.01 -21.03 6.03
N ILE A 435 34.19 -20.75 7.06
CA ILE A 435 32.75 -20.57 6.96
C ILE A 435 32.39 -19.09 6.96
N ASP A 436 31.30 -18.76 6.30
CA ASP A 436 30.82 -17.37 6.10
C ASP A 436 29.61 -17.02 6.97
N SER A 437 29.06 -17.99 7.69
CA SER A 437 27.90 -17.78 8.54
C SER A 437 27.72 -18.90 9.54
N ILE A 438 27.15 -18.61 10.70
CA ILE A 438 26.78 -19.57 11.73
C ILE A 438 25.39 -19.24 12.28
N ALA A 439 24.68 -20.23 12.78
CA ALA A 439 23.42 -20.01 13.50
C ALA A 439 23.67 -19.80 14.99
N ILE A 440 22.74 -19.12 15.64
CA ILE A 440 22.54 -19.16 17.08
C ILE A 440 21.12 -19.64 17.38
N ARG A 441 20.97 -20.35 18.49
CA ARG A 441 19.72 -20.92 18.94
C ARG A 441 19.22 -20.18 20.18
N ASP A 442 17.92 -19.94 20.27
CA ASP A 442 17.26 -19.34 21.43
C ASP A 442 17.88 -18.00 21.89
N GLY A 443 18.50 -17.26 20.95
CA GLY A 443 19.16 -16.00 21.23
C GLY A 443 20.48 -16.12 21.99
N TYR A 444 20.96 -17.31 22.25
CA TYR A 444 22.22 -17.56 22.97
C TYR A 444 23.36 -17.87 21.99
N MET A 445 24.43 -17.12 22.12
CA MET A 445 25.69 -17.36 21.41
C MET A 445 26.74 -17.89 22.39
N PRO A 446 27.23 -19.09 22.20
CA PRO A 446 28.29 -19.62 23.05
C PRO A 446 29.51 -18.69 23.07
N PRO A 447 30.11 -18.38 24.22
CA PRO A 447 31.31 -17.55 24.30
C PRO A 447 32.46 -18.05 23.41
N GLU A 448 32.60 -19.36 23.27
CA GLU A 448 33.61 -20.03 22.44
C GLU A 448 33.45 -19.61 20.95
N PHE A 449 32.25 -19.29 20.48
CA PHE A 449 32.05 -18.82 19.12
C PHE A 449 32.66 -17.43 18.88
N LEU A 450 32.66 -16.57 19.90
CA LEU A 450 33.30 -15.24 19.82
C LEU A 450 34.83 -15.33 19.81
N GLU A 451 35.39 -16.39 20.39
CA GLU A 451 36.84 -16.68 20.31
C GLU A 451 37.25 -17.28 18.95
N LEU A 452 36.36 -18.07 18.35
CA LEU A 452 36.62 -18.77 17.08
C LEU A 452 36.33 -17.90 15.85
N PHE A 453 35.42 -16.94 15.95
CA PHE A 453 34.87 -16.22 14.80
C PHE A 453 34.80 -14.73 15.01
N GLU A 454 35.22 -13.99 14.00
CA GLU A 454 35.00 -12.57 13.89
C GLU A 454 33.67 -12.31 13.15
N ILE A 455 32.79 -11.47 13.75
CA ILE A 455 31.48 -11.15 13.18
C ILE A 455 31.64 -10.17 12.04
N ASP A 456 31.00 -10.44 10.92
CA ASP A 456 30.94 -9.55 9.77
C ASP A 456 29.72 -8.59 9.89
N TYR A 457 29.85 -7.55 10.71
CA TYR A 457 28.82 -6.53 10.88
C TYR A 457 28.48 -5.81 9.58
N ARG A 458 29.46 -5.65 8.67
CA ARG A 458 29.26 -5.07 7.36
C ARG A 458 28.22 -5.88 6.57
N ARG A 459 28.42 -7.17 6.45
CA ARG A 459 27.53 -8.06 5.71
C ARG A 459 26.16 -8.21 6.36
N ILE A 460 26.08 -8.14 7.69
CA ILE A 460 24.80 -8.13 8.42
C ILE A 460 24.02 -6.83 8.12
N PHE A 461 24.71 -5.70 8.07
CA PHE A 461 24.12 -4.39 7.79
C PHE A 461 23.71 -4.24 6.32
N GLU A 462 24.57 -4.65 5.37
CA GLU A 462 24.38 -4.43 3.95
C GLU A 462 23.07 -5.04 3.42
N LYS A 463 22.76 -6.29 3.70
CA LYS A 463 21.65 -6.99 3.07
C LYS A 463 20.26 -6.51 3.52
N PRO A 464 19.91 -6.46 4.81
CA PRO A 464 18.57 -6.05 5.20
C PRO A 464 18.38 -4.54 5.29
N PHE A 465 19.39 -3.80 5.73
CA PHE A 465 19.27 -2.38 6.07
C PHE A 465 19.76 -1.48 4.94
N TYR A 466 21.06 -1.53 4.63
CA TYR A 466 21.68 -0.64 3.65
C TYR A 466 21.05 -0.76 2.26
N ALA A 467 20.79 -1.98 1.79
CA ALA A 467 20.14 -2.18 0.49
C ALA A 467 18.74 -1.54 0.41
N CYS A 468 18.00 -1.52 1.51
CA CYS A 468 16.72 -0.83 1.58
C CYS A 468 16.91 0.69 1.42
N ILE A 469 17.79 1.28 2.22
CA ILE A 469 18.08 2.72 2.17
C ILE A 469 18.67 3.12 0.80
N ALA A 470 19.64 2.36 0.28
CA ALA A 470 20.24 2.60 -1.04
C ALA A 470 19.20 2.61 -2.16
N SER A 471 18.14 1.80 -2.03
CA SER A 471 17.03 1.81 -2.99
C SER A 471 16.22 3.12 -2.97
N LEU A 472 16.15 3.79 -1.83
CA LEU A 472 15.50 5.10 -1.68
C LEU A 472 16.38 6.23 -2.21
N TYR A 473 17.71 6.15 -2.00
CA TYR A 473 18.67 7.08 -2.60
C TYR A 473 18.54 7.12 -4.14
N LYS A 474 18.41 5.96 -4.77
CA LYS A 474 18.21 5.88 -6.22
C LYS A 474 16.97 6.61 -6.70
N VAL A 475 15.90 6.58 -5.91
CA VAL A 475 14.65 7.30 -6.23
C VAL A 475 14.85 8.81 -6.14
N ALA A 476 15.67 9.28 -5.21
CA ALA A 476 16.05 10.68 -5.07
C ALA A 476 17.13 11.12 -6.10
N ASN A 477 17.57 10.22 -7.00
CA ASN A 477 18.69 10.42 -7.92
C ASN A 477 20.02 10.69 -7.21
N TRP A 478 20.19 10.08 -6.03
CA TRP A 478 21.44 10.18 -5.25
C TRP A 478 22.21 8.87 -5.29
N THR A 479 23.53 8.98 -5.24
CA THR A 479 24.42 7.83 -5.01
C THR A 479 24.59 7.66 -3.50
N PRO A 480 24.26 6.47 -2.93
CA PRO A 480 24.46 6.22 -1.51
C PRO A 480 25.94 6.11 -1.17
N PRO A 481 26.41 6.61 -0.01
CA PRO A 481 27.80 6.53 0.41
C PRO A 481 28.20 5.10 0.78
N ASN A 482 29.47 4.78 0.69
CA ASN A 482 30.01 3.56 1.27
C ASN A 482 30.26 3.77 2.76
N VAL A 483 29.33 3.29 3.60
CA VAL A 483 29.37 3.51 5.07
C VAL A 483 30.28 2.55 5.82
N THR A 484 30.97 1.67 5.13
CA THR A 484 31.81 0.61 5.72
C THR A 484 33.29 0.78 5.44
N ASP A 485 33.66 1.84 4.72
CA ASP A 485 35.03 2.18 4.40
C ASP A 485 35.50 3.32 5.33
N GLU A 486 36.45 3.01 6.22
CA GLU A 486 36.96 3.97 7.21
C GLU A 486 37.69 5.14 6.54
N TYR A 487 38.38 4.90 5.40
CA TYR A 487 39.10 5.96 4.68
C TYR A 487 38.17 6.94 3.96
N GLU A 488 37.05 6.49 3.45
CA GLU A 488 36.04 7.36 2.83
C GLU A 488 35.36 8.27 3.88
N PHE A 489 35.33 7.84 5.14
CA PHE A 489 34.89 8.65 6.29
C PHE A 489 35.80 9.85 6.55
N GLU A 490 37.09 9.61 6.70
CA GLU A 490 38.06 10.68 6.99
C GLU A 490 38.12 11.72 5.86
N LEU A 491 38.06 11.28 4.59
CA LEU A 491 38.02 12.16 3.42
C LEU A 491 36.75 13.01 3.37
N PHE A 492 35.61 12.43 3.73
CA PHE A 492 34.34 13.15 3.72
C PHE A 492 34.26 14.21 4.83
N ASP A 493 34.73 13.89 6.03
CA ASP A 493 34.78 14.86 7.13
C ASP A 493 35.77 15.99 6.89
N LEU A 494 36.82 15.74 6.07
CA LEU A 494 37.82 16.74 5.71
C LEU A 494 37.42 17.62 4.50
N PHE A 495 36.64 17.09 3.54
CA PHE A 495 36.35 17.72 2.25
C PHE A 495 34.86 17.84 1.93
N GLY A 496 33.97 17.44 2.79
CA GLY A 496 32.53 17.31 2.52
C GLY A 496 31.71 18.60 2.54
N GLU A 497 32.34 19.78 2.52
CA GLU A 497 31.70 21.10 2.44
C GLU A 497 31.78 21.76 1.03
N GLU A 498 31.99 21.00 -0.06
CA GLU A 498 31.89 21.56 -1.42
C GLU A 498 30.61 21.16 -2.14
#